data_38241af90bf2088dbba0230f33e6e5cd
#
_entry.id   38241af90bf2088dbba0230f33e6e5cd
#
_cell.length_a   1.000
_cell.length_b   1.000
_cell.length_c   1.000
_cell.angle_alpha   90.00
_cell.angle_beta   90.00
_cell.angle_gamma   90.00
#
_symmetry.space_group_name_H-M   'P 1'
#
loop_
_entity.id
_entity.type
_entity.pdbx_description
1 polymer ?
#
loop_
_entity_poly.entity_id
_entity_poly.type
_entity_poly.pdbx_seq_one_letter_code
_entity_poly.pdbx_strand_id
1 'polypeptide(L)'
;EGEDFDQDGKDDTGLNDGMSYSINYSLDNLYLAIAGDQDIDNQDLLRMVAQYQMDALKLGFMYQQNEDNLGTKDESGYFFSAAYKIDGNVTLKAQYGAIEDDVDGDEEKTMSIGADYKLGKNTKVFAFYTDNTDSAIDSDDSEFSAVGLGMEHKF
;
A
#
# COMPACT_ATOMS: atom_id res chain seq x y z
N GLU A 1 -0.96 -17.90 -17.87
CA GLU A 1 -0.55 -17.85 -19.28
C GLU A 1 -1.81 -17.60 -20.10
N GLY A 2 -2.12 -16.35 -20.38
CA GLY A 2 -3.15 -15.92 -21.30
C GLY A 2 -2.46 -15.67 -22.65
N GLU A 3 -2.90 -16.36 -23.69
CA GLU A 3 -2.51 -16.05 -25.05
C GLU A 3 -3.30 -14.79 -25.47
N ASP A 4 -2.66 -13.64 -25.48
CA ASP A 4 -3.20 -12.43 -26.05
C ASP A 4 -2.94 -12.44 -27.57
N PHE A 5 -4.01 -12.54 -28.36
CA PHE A 5 -3.96 -12.40 -29.79
C PHE A 5 -4.33 -10.97 -30.16
N ASP A 6 -3.41 -10.25 -30.78
CA ASP A 6 -3.76 -9.00 -31.46
C ASP A 6 -4.67 -9.27 -32.67
N GLN A 7 -5.22 -8.21 -33.27
CA GLN A 7 -6.16 -8.30 -34.40
C GLN A 7 -5.54 -8.91 -35.66
N ASP A 8 -4.24 -9.16 -35.73
CA ASP A 8 -3.55 -9.77 -36.88
C ASP A 8 -3.22 -11.27 -36.65
N GLY A 9 -3.58 -11.82 -35.49
CA GLY A 9 -3.49 -13.26 -35.20
C GLY A 9 -2.06 -13.74 -34.95
N LYS A 10 -1.15 -12.85 -34.54
CA LYS A 10 0.18 -13.25 -34.10
C LYS A 10 0.23 -13.34 -32.60
N ASP A 11 0.93 -14.37 -32.11
CA ASP A 11 1.33 -14.46 -30.69
C ASP A 11 2.34 -13.36 -30.40
N ASP A 12 1.94 -12.32 -29.67
CA ASP A 12 2.85 -11.35 -29.11
C ASP A 12 3.54 -11.93 -27.86
N THR A 13 4.32 -12.97 -28.03
CA THR A 13 5.22 -13.52 -27.00
C THR A 13 6.61 -12.90 -27.13
N GLY A 14 6.69 -11.57 -27.21
CA GLY A 14 7.95 -10.83 -27.23
C GLY A 14 8.48 -10.58 -25.83
N LEU A 15 9.80 -10.46 -25.69
CA LEU A 15 10.44 -9.98 -24.45
C LEU A 15 10.04 -8.54 -24.07
N ASN A 16 9.09 -7.95 -24.80
CA ASN A 16 8.57 -6.58 -24.62
C ASN A 16 7.15 -6.53 -24.04
N ASP A 17 6.53 -7.71 -23.71
CA ASP A 17 5.13 -7.78 -23.27
C ASP A 17 4.93 -7.39 -21.81
N GLY A 18 5.90 -6.81 -21.21
CA GLY A 18 5.86 -6.26 -19.88
C GLY A 18 7.20 -6.38 -19.16
N MET A 19 7.52 -5.41 -18.37
CA MET A 19 8.75 -5.36 -17.60
C MET A 19 8.48 -4.95 -16.15
N SER A 20 8.99 -5.75 -15.22
CA SER A 20 9.01 -5.38 -13.80
C SER A 20 10.42 -5.09 -13.33
N TYR A 21 10.59 -4.05 -12.53
CA TYR A 21 11.86 -3.68 -11.94
C TYR A 21 11.72 -3.25 -10.48
N SER A 22 12.76 -3.45 -9.70
CA SER A 22 12.84 -2.90 -8.37
C SER A 22 14.27 -2.61 -7.95
N ILE A 23 14.44 -1.53 -7.19
CA ILE A 23 15.69 -1.15 -6.55
C ILE A 23 15.37 -0.84 -5.10
N ASN A 24 16.16 -1.37 -4.18
CA ASN A 24 16.07 -1.04 -2.77
C ASN A 24 17.45 -0.67 -2.21
N TYR A 25 17.42 0.22 -1.23
CA TYR A 25 18.59 0.73 -0.53
C TYR A 25 18.34 0.73 0.96
N SER A 26 19.30 0.19 1.71
CA SER A 26 19.26 0.17 3.17
C SER A 26 20.57 0.70 3.73
N LEU A 27 20.47 1.70 4.59
CA LEU A 27 21.60 2.26 5.31
C LEU A 27 21.19 2.57 6.75
N ASP A 28 21.79 1.91 7.71
CA ASP A 28 21.51 2.06 9.14
C ASP A 28 20.00 2.00 9.44
N ASN A 29 19.41 3.15 9.71
CA ASN A 29 18.00 3.30 10.09
C ASN A 29 17.09 3.69 8.92
N LEU A 30 17.64 3.85 7.72
CA LEU A 30 16.91 4.26 6.53
C LEU A 30 16.73 3.08 5.57
N TYR A 31 15.50 2.89 5.09
CA TYR A 31 15.17 2.01 3.98
C TYR A 31 14.44 2.80 2.90
N LEU A 32 14.88 2.68 1.67
CA LEU A 32 14.25 3.24 0.48
C LEU A 32 14.03 2.14 -0.53
N ALA A 33 12.92 2.17 -1.24
CA ALA A 33 12.66 1.29 -2.36
C ALA A 33 11.88 2.03 -3.45
N ILE A 34 12.15 1.66 -4.69
CA ILE A 34 11.36 2.00 -5.86
C ILE A 34 11.12 0.72 -6.65
N ALA A 35 9.91 0.53 -7.11
CA ALA A 35 9.51 -0.58 -7.96
C ALA A 35 8.54 -0.07 -9.02
N GLY A 36 8.55 -0.72 -10.17
CA GLY A 36 7.60 -0.41 -11.24
C GLY A 36 7.38 -1.61 -12.13
N ASP A 37 6.19 -1.64 -12.68
CA ASP A 37 5.75 -2.53 -13.74
C ASP A 37 5.39 -1.67 -14.94
N GLN A 38 5.77 -2.11 -16.13
CA GLN A 38 5.46 -1.47 -17.39
C GLN A 38 4.81 -2.49 -18.32
N ASP A 39 3.67 -2.13 -18.89
CA ASP A 39 2.87 -2.97 -19.80
C ASP A 39 2.50 -4.36 -19.21
N ILE A 40 2.36 -4.47 -17.88
CA ILE A 40 1.86 -5.70 -17.24
C ILE A 40 0.33 -5.66 -17.19
N ASP A 41 -0.33 -6.57 -17.90
CA ASP A 41 -1.80 -6.62 -18.04
C ASP A 41 -2.40 -5.27 -18.51
N ASN A 42 -1.74 -4.59 -19.45
CA ASN A 42 -2.05 -3.24 -19.93
C ASN A 42 -2.04 -2.16 -18.81
N GLN A 43 -1.24 -2.34 -17.78
CA GLN A 43 -1.09 -1.38 -16.70
C GLN A 43 0.38 -1.03 -16.47
N ASP A 44 0.60 0.24 -16.14
CA ASP A 44 1.86 0.77 -15.67
C ASP A 44 1.74 1.11 -14.19
N LEU A 45 2.66 0.60 -13.37
CA LEU A 45 2.68 0.84 -11.93
C LEU A 45 4.03 1.42 -11.51
N LEU A 46 3.99 2.48 -10.72
CA LEU A 46 5.14 3.02 -10.01
C LEU A 46 4.88 3.03 -8.51
N ARG A 47 5.78 2.46 -7.72
CA ARG A 47 5.71 2.48 -6.26
C ARG A 47 7.02 2.93 -5.64
N MET A 48 6.95 3.87 -4.72
CA MET A 48 8.06 4.35 -3.92
C MET A 48 7.78 4.12 -2.43
N VAL A 49 8.79 3.66 -1.69
CA VAL A 49 8.69 3.40 -0.25
C VAL A 49 9.87 4.03 0.45
N ALA A 50 9.61 4.69 1.58
CA ALA A 50 10.62 5.16 2.51
C ALA A 50 10.26 4.74 3.93
N GLN A 51 11.24 4.23 4.69
CA GLN A 51 11.08 3.94 6.12
C GLN A 51 12.29 4.49 6.88
N TYR A 52 12.02 5.05 8.04
CA TYR A 52 13.06 5.55 8.93
C TYR A 52 12.78 5.12 10.37
N GLN A 53 13.81 4.55 11.01
CA GLN A 53 13.76 4.11 12.40
C GLN A 53 14.53 5.10 13.29
N MET A 54 13.84 5.72 14.22
CA MET A 54 14.38 6.69 15.17
C MET A 54 14.13 6.15 16.58
N ASP A 55 15.12 5.49 17.17
CA ASP A 55 15.00 4.84 18.50
C ASP A 55 13.70 4.03 18.65
N ALA A 56 12.74 4.56 19.41
CA ALA A 56 11.45 3.95 19.66
C ALA A 56 10.40 4.23 18.55
N LEU A 57 10.65 5.18 17.66
CA LEU A 57 9.73 5.60 16.60
C LEU A 57 10.15 5.05 15.25
N LYS A 58 9.23 4.39 14.55
CA LYS A 58 9.37 3.99 13.15
C LYS A 58 8.37 4.77 12.31
N LEU A 59 8.84 5.46 11.29
CA LEU A 59 8.04 6.16 10.31
C LEU A 59 8.09 5.42 8.98
N GLY A 60 7.00 5.45 8.23
CA GLY A 60 6.91 4.91 6.88
C GLY A 60 6.12 5.84 5.97
N PHE A 61 6.54 5.89 4.73
CA PHE A 61 5.86 6.58 3.64
C PHE A 61 5.83 5.66 2.43
N MET A 62 4.71 5.65 1.71
CA MET A 62 4.57 5.00 0.43
C MET A 62 3.82 5.93 -0.52
N TYR A 63 4.24 5.99 -1.75
CA TYR A 63 3.52 6.58 -2.88
C TYR A 63 3.37 5.52 -3.95
N GLN A 64 2.22 5.49 -4.60
CA GLN A 64 1.93 4.61 -5.72
C GLN A 64 1.16 5.37 -6.77
N GLN A 65 1.47 5.10 -8.05
CA GLN A 65 0.70 5.50 -9.22
C GLN A 65 0.44 4.25 -10.05
N ASN A 66 -0.77 4.14 -10.58
CA ASN A 66 -1.21 3.04 -11.42
C ASN A 66 -2.06 3.61 -12.56
N GLU A 67 -1.55 3.48 -13.79
CA GLU A 67 -2.22 3.95 -15.00
C GLU A 67 -2.55 2.74 -15.88
N ASP A 68 -3.68 2.77 -16.58
CA ASP A 68 -3.96 1.80 -17.63
C ASP A 68 -3.63 2.39 -19.00
N ASN A 69 -3.18 1.55 -19.93
CA ASN A 69 -2.81 1.96 -21.28
C ASN A 69 -4.02 2.34 -22.15
N LEU A 70 -5.24 2.20 -21.62
CA LEU A 70 -6.50 2.56 -22.31
C LEU A 70 -6.99 3.96 -21.89
N GLY A 71 -6.38 4.58 -20.87
CA GLY A 71 -6.77 5.88 -20.32
C GLY A 71 -8.11 5.84 -19.59
N THR A 72 -8.49 4.67 -19.06
CA THR A 72 -9.72 4.46 -18.29
C THR A 72 -9.46 4.45 -16.79
N LYS A 73 -8.18 4.44 -16.36
CA LYS A 73 -7.76 4.43 -14.97
C LYS A 73 -6.43 5.18 -14.83
N ASP A 74 -6.40 6.15 -13.93
CA ASP A 74 -5.19 6.87 -13.51
C ASP A 74 -5.29 7.14 -12.01
N GLU A 75 -4.84 6.17 -11.21
CA GLU A 75 -4.89 6.25 -9.76
C GLU A 75 -3.54 6.66 -9.20
N SER A 76 -3.54 7.63 -8.31
CA SER A 76 -2.39 7.92 -7.47
C SER A 76 -2.75 7.88 -5.99
N GLY A 77 -1.80 7.49 -5.15
CA GLY A 77 -2.06 7.38 -3.73
C GLY A 77 -0.83 7.46 -2.87
N TYR A 78 -1.03 7.84 -1.62
CA TYR A 78 0.04 7.88 -0.63
C TYR A 78 -0.42 7.31 0.71
N PHE A 79 0.55 6.75 1.45
CA PHE A 79 0.34 6.24 2.80
C PHE A 79 1.45 6.72 3.71
N PHE A 80 1.06 7.24 4.87
CA PHE A 80 1.94 7.52 5.99
C PHE A 80 1.67 6.54 7.11
N SER A 81 2.72 6.06 7.77
CA SER A 81 2.60 5.20 8.93
C SER A 81 3.58 5.60 10.02
N ALA A 82 3.17 5.40 11.26
CA ALA A 82 3.98 5.58 12.43
C ALA A 82 3.78 4.44 13.42
N ALA A 83 4.87 3.97 14.02
CA ALA A 83 4.82 3.00 15.12
C ALA A 83 5.75 3.46 16.23
N TYR A 84 5.23 3.62 17.43
CA TYR A 84 5.96 4.11 18.59
C TYR A 84 5.96 3.07 19.72
N LYS A 85 7.14 2.63 20.13
CA LYS A 85 7.32 1.72 21.27
C LYS A 85 7.33 2.55 22.56
N ILE A 86 6.26 2.45 23.36
CA ILE A 86 6.17 3.11 24.67
C ILE A 86 7.15 2.45 25.65
N ASP A 87 7.17 1.10 25.62
CA ASP A 87 8.05 0.28 26.45
C ASP A 87 8.39 -1.04 25.71
N GLY A 88 8.99 -2.00 26.42
CA GLY A 88 9.33 -3.31 25.83
C GLY A 88 8.16 -4.12 25.33
N ASN A 89 6.94 -3.84 25.78
CA ASN A 89 5.75 -4.64 25.53
C ASN A 89 4.69 -3.92 24.67
N VAL A 90 4.57 -2.60 24.76
CA VAL A 90 3.52 -1.80 24.09
C VAL A 90 4.06 -1.07 22.88
N THR A 91 3.39 -1.22 21.74
CA THR A 91 3.63 -0.43 20.53
C THR A 91 2.34 0.20 20.05
N LEU A 92 2.27 1.52 19.97
CA LEU A 92 1.18 2.24 19.32
C LEU A 92 1.47 2.36 17.83
N LYS A 93 0.42 2.35 17.03
CA LYS A 93 0.48 2.44 15.57
C LYS A 93 -0.57 3.41 15.06
N ALA A 94 -0.22 4.14 14.01
CA ALA A 94 -1.15 4.97 13.26
C ALA A 94 -0.81 4.87 11.78
N GLN A 95 -1.82 4.96 10.93
CA GLN A 95 -1.69 4.99 9.48
C GLN A 95 -2.73 5.93 8.91
N TYR A 96 -2.35 6.64 7.87
CA TYR A 96 -3.23 7.44 7.03
C TYR A 96 -2.85 7.22 5.57
N GLY A 97 -3.84 7.07 4.71
CA GLY A 97 -3.66 6.95 3.27
C GLY A 97 -4.79 7.66 2.53
N ALA A 98 -4.48 8.11 1.32
CA ALA A 98 -5.46 8.59 0.36
C ALA A 98 -5.06 8.08 -1.02
N ILE A 99 -6.06 7.72 -1.81
CA ILE A 99 -5.97 7.31 -3.21
C ILE A 99 -6.98 8.18 -3.97
N GLU A 100 -6.58 8.70 -5.11
CA GLU A 100 -7.41 9.50 -6.00
C GLU A 100 -7.31 8.91 -7.41
N ASP A 101 -8.46 8.79 -8.08
CA ASP A 101 -8.54 8.46 -9.50
C ASP A 101 -8.77 9.75 -10.30
N ASP A 102 -7.77 10.12 -11.11
CA ASP A 102 -7.80 11.37 -11.90
C ASP A 102 -8.78 11.29 -13.10
N VAL A 103 -9.26 10.11 -13.46
CA VAL A 103 -10.22 9.91 -14.57
C VAL A 103 -11.64 10.10 -14.09
N ASP A 104 -12.02 9.41 -13.01
CA ASP A 104 -13.39 9.44 -12.48
C ASP A 104 -13.54 10.48 -11.35
N GLY A 105 -12.41 10.94 -10.77
CA GLY A 105 -12.38 11.89 -9.67
C GLY A 105 -12.80 11.27 -8.33
N ASP A 106 -12.78 9.95 -8.23
CA ASP A 106 -13.10 9.23 -7.01
C ASP A 106 -11.92 9.32 -6.03
N GLU A 107 -12.21 9.48 -4.75
CA GLU A 107 -11.20 9.58 -3.69
C GLU A 107 -11.52 8.60 -2.57
N GLU A 108 -10.54 7.77 -2.19
CA GLU A 108 -10.60 6.89 -1.02
C GLU A 108 -9.62 7.35 0.04
N LYS A 109 -10.09 7.54 1.27
CA LYS A 109 -9.28 7.88 2.44
C LYS A 109 -9.38 6.80 3.49
N THR A 110 -8.24 6.41 4.03
CA THR A 110 -8.15 5.45 5.14
C THR A 110 -7.40 6.07 6.31
N MET A 111 -7.96 5.98 7.51
CA MET A 111 -7.26 6.28 8.75
C MET A 111 -7.33 5.07 9.68
N SER A 112 -6.21 4.65 10.24
CA SER A 112 -6.17 3.55 11.20
C SER A 112 -5.30 3.89 12.39
N ILE A 113 -5.73 3.47 13.58
CA ILE A 113 -4.95 3.52 14.81
C ILE A 113 -4.98 2.15 15.48
N GLY A 114 -3.93 1.78 16.17
CA GLY A 114 -3.88 0.48 16.84
C GLY A 114 -2.79 0.39 17.90
N ALA A 115 -2.85 -0.69 18.66
CA ALA A 115 -1.86 -1.02 19.67
C ALA A 115 -1.55 -2.51 19.65
N ASP A 116 -0.26 -2.84 19.76
CA ASP A 116 0.22 -4.20 20.00
C ASP A 116 0.67 -4.30 21.46
N TYR A 117 0.35 -5.42 22.10
CA TYR A 117 0.86 -5.78 23.41
C TYR A 117 1.53 -7.16 23.38
N LYS A 118 2.81 -7.22 23.73
CA LYS A 118 3.57 -8.48 23.83
C LYS A 118 3.25 -9.18 25.12
N LEU A 119 2.67 -10.37 25.03
CA LEU A 119 2.44 -11.28 26.16
C LEU A 119 3.70 -12.09 26.54
N GLY A 120 4.68 -12.15 25.63
CA GLY A 120 5.92 -12.90 25.80
C GLY A 120 6.79 -12.84 24.56
N LYS A 121 7.81 -13.70 24.48
CA LYS A 121 8.76 -13.71 23.36
C LYS A 121 8.09 -14.05 22.01
N ASN A 122 7.10 -14.92 22.04
CA ASN A 122 6.50 -15.50 20.85
C ASN A 122 5.03 -15.08 20.64
N THR A 123 4.42 -14.32 21.58
CA THR A 123 3.00 -14.00 21.53
C THR A 123 2.77 -12.53 21.68
N LYS A 124 1.95 -11.96 20.82
CA LYS A 124 1.39 -10.61 20.97
C LYS A 124 -0.11 -10.63 20.72
N VAL A 125 -0.83 -9.77 21.39
CA VAL A 125 -2.22 -9.41 21.09
C VAL A 125 -2.23 -8.01 20.49
N PHE A 126 -3.25 -7.72 19.69
CA PHE A 126 -3.37 -6.39 19.09
C PHE A 126 -4.84 -5.99 19.00
N ALA A 127 -5.07 -4.69 19.02
CA ALA A 127 -6.35 -4.07 18.74
C ALA A 127 -6.13 -2.93 17.75
N PHE A 128 -7.11 -2.70 16.88
CA PHE A 128 -7.10 -1.54 15.97
C PHE A 128 -8.52 -1.04 15.70
N TYR A 129 -8.58 0.22 15.33
CA TYR A 129 -9.72 0.87 14.71
C TYR A 129 -9.29 1.38 13.34
N THR A 130 -10.15 1.21 12.36
CA THR A 130 -9.98 1.77 11.03
C THR A 130 -11.25 2.48 10.61
N ASP A 131 -11.06 3.53 9.83
CA ASP A 131 -12.09 4.35 9.24
C ASP A 131 -11.74 4.59 7.77
N ASN A 132 -12.68 4.31 6.87
CA ASN A 132 -12.55 4.52 5.43
C ASN A 132 -13.67 5.42 4.97
N THR A 133 -13.33 6.42 4.17
CA THR A 133 -14.28 7.26 3.44
C THR A 133 -14.00 7.08 1.95
N ASP A 134 -15.02 6.79 1.20
CA ASP A 134 -15.03 6.64 -0.24
C ASP A 134 -15.96 7.69 -0.82
N SER A 135 -15.42 8.61 -1.60
CA SER A 135 -16.13 9.76 -2.18
C SER A 135 -16.08 9.66 -3.71
N ALA A 136 -17.24 9.59 -4.34
CA ALA A 136 -17.39 9.57 -5.78
C ALA A 136 -18.15 10.80 -6.27
N ILE A 137 -17.80 11.33 -7.46
CA ILE A 137 -18.36 12.60 -7.98
C ILE A 137 -19.89 12.54 -8.16
N ASP A 138 -20.45 11.40 -8.52
CA ASP A 138 -21.85 11.23 -8.88
C ASP A 138 -22.68 10.42 -7.86
N SER A 139 -22.14 10.13 -6.68
CA SER A 139 -22.81 9.38 -5.61
C SER A 139 -22.59 9.99 -4.23
N ASP A 140 -23.43 9.60 -3.27
CA ASP A 140 -23.22 9.96 -1.88
C ASP A 140 -21.95 9.27 -1.33
N ASP A 141 -21.19 9.98 -0.49
CA ASP A 141 -20.03 9.43 0.19
C ASP A 141 -20.39 8.16 0.97
N SER A 142 -19.53 7.16 0.88
CA SER A 142 -19.63 5.92 1.65
C SER A 142 -18.63 5.92 2.79
N GLU A 143 -19.08 5.68 4.01
CA GLU A 143 -18.23 5.59 5.19
C GLU A 143 -18.28 4.19 5.77
N PHE A 144 -17.14 3.63 6.09
CA PHE A 144 -17.00 2.35 6.76
C PHE A 144 -16.01 2.44 7.91
N SER A 145 -16.43 2.00 9.09
CA SER A 145 -15.51 1.88 10.22
C SER A 145 -15.54 0.50 10.85
N ALA A 146 -14.40 0.05 11.36
CA ALA A 146 -14.27 -1.25 11.99
C ALA A 146 -13.32 -1.23 13.20
N VAL A 147 -13.60 -2.11 14.15
CA VAL A 147 -12.69 -2.45 15.25
C VAL A 147 -12.25 -3.90 15.09
N GLY A 148 -10.96 -4.15 15.18
CA GLY A 148 -10.40 -5.49 15.14
C GLY A 148 -9.58 -5.82 16.38
N LEU A 149 -9.65 -7.08 16.78
CA LEU A 149 -8.85 -7.68 17.84
C LEU A 149 -8.19 -8.94 17.31
N GLY A 150 -6.95 -9.18 17.68
CA GLY A 150 -6.27 -10.39 17.23
C GLY A 150 -5.08 -10.79 18.09
N MET A 151 -4.58 -11.99 17.80
CA MET A 151 -3.40 -12.55 18.44
C MET A 151 -2.49 -13.17 17.38
N GLU A 152 -1.19 -12.93 17.52
CA GLU A 152 -0.13 -13.60 16.75
C GLU A 152 0.71 -14.45 17.68
N HIS A 153 0.91 -15.72 17.33
CA HIS A 153 1.80 -16.64 18.04
C HIS A 153 2.79 -17.27 17.06
N LYS A 154 4.08 -17.24 17.39
CA LYS A 154 5.16 -17.88 16.61
C LYS A 154 5.57 -19.17 17.32
N PHE A 155 5.59 -20.26 16.57
CA PHE A 155 6.00 -21.57 17.02
C PHE A 155 7.51 -21.78 16.88
#